data_30d83e42d41bb172ea3b1cc6a4f0d88a
#
_entry.id   30d83e42d41bb172ea3b1cc6a4f0d88a
#
_cell.length_a   1.000
_cell.length_b   1.000
_cell.length_c   1.000
_cell.angle_alpha   90.00
_cell.angle_beta   90.00
_cell.angle_gamma   90.00
#
_symmetry.space_group_name_H-M   'P 1'
#
loop_
_entity.id
_entity.type
_entity.pdbx_description
1 polymer ?
#
loop_
_entity_poly.entity_id
_entity_poly.type
_entity_poly.pdbx_seq_one_letter_code
_entity_poly.pdbx_strand_id
1 'polypeptide(L)'
;MNGTANAKGAPNTKTRRLLIRGALLVVYVLIMVLMIYSGRRHTILIDNKDAADGSYSAINGMEVSIDKQESSEYYPGDRDKAMVQGQKHTIKVNIFDDNKTIEKSFTVPLWSDVMIISVPKVVAGIEPWIAPFTMAEQIQEAQESAPPAGETTFQSLGSMIPEGMEEAQQSP
;
A
#
# COMPACT_ATOMS: atom_id res chain seq x y z
N MET A 1 -22.37 -72.49 22.82
CA MET A 1 -22.04 -71.40 21.89
C MET A 1 -21.79 -70.11 22.68
N ASN A 2 -20.52 -69.89 23.06
CA ASN A 2 -20.15 -68.77 23.90
C ASN A 2 -19.64 -67.66 22.98
N GLY A 3 -20.43 -66.61 22.81
CA GLY A 3 -20.04 -65.40 22.13
C GLY A 3 -19.20 -64.50 23.06
N THR A 4 -17.90 -64.50 22.90
CA THR A 4 -16.99 -63.54 23.57
C THR A 4 -17.19 -62.13 22.96
N ALA A 5 -17.94 -61.31 23.69
CA ALA A 5 -18.03 -59.89 23.40
C ALA A 5 -16.65 -59.23 23.62
N ASN A 6 -16.01 -58.82 22.54
CA ASN A 6 -14.75 -58.08 22.56
C ASN A 6 -15.01 -56.68 23.15
N ALA A 7 -14.81 -56.53 24.46
CA ALA A 7 -14.85 -55.23 25.13
C ALA A 7 -13.66 -54.41 24.66
N LYS A 8 -13.91 -53.44 23.76
CA LYS A 8 -12.95 -52.38 23.43
C LYS A 8 -12.53 -51.68 24.72
N GLY A 9 -11.30 -51.97 25.18
CA GLY A 9 -10.75 -51.40 26.40
C GLY A 9 -10.83 -49.88 26.39
N ALA A 10 -11.42 -49.31 27.45
CA ALA A 10 -11.48 -47.85 27.61
C ALA A 10 -10.05 -47.27 27.59
N PRO A 11 -9.79 -46.19 26.86
CA PRO A 11 -8.46 -45.63 26.78
C PRO A 11 -7.97 -45.22 28.17
N ASN A 12 -6.71 -45.60 28.47
CA ASN A 12 -6.05 -45.28 29.72
C ASN A 12 -6.14 -43.76 29.99
N THR A 13 -6.45 -43.36 31.21
CA THR A 13 -6.64 -41.95 31.61
C THR A 13 -5.46 -41.08 31.26
N LYS A 14 -4.24 -41.60 31.25
CA LYS A 14 -3.01 -40.90 30.81
C LYS A 14 -3.03 -40.60 29.30
N THR A 15 -3.42 -41.58 28.49
CA THR A 15 -3.56 -41.43 27.03
C THR A 15 -4.66 -40.43 26.68
N ARG A 16 -5.78 -40.44 27.37
CA ARG A 16 -6.88 -39.50 27.18
C ARG A 16 -6.44 -38.04 27.50
N ARG A 17 -5.71 -37.85 28.60
CA ARG A 17 -5.15 -36.52 28.97
C ARG A 17 -4.13 -36.05 27.95
N LEU A 18 -3.27 -36.92 27.42
CA LEU A 18 -2.30 -36.58 26.39
C LEU A 18 -2.99 -36.17 25.07
N LEU A 19 -4.01 -36.92 24.65
CA LEU A 19 -4.82 -36.61 23.48
C LEU A 19 -5.51 -35.24 23.59
N ILE A 20 -6.12 -34.95 24.74
CA ILE A 20 -6.78 -33.66 24.99
C ILE A 20 -5.78 -32.52 24.94
N ARG A 21 -4.60 -32.65 25.57
CA ARG A 21 -3.55 -31.63 25.53
C ARG A 21 -3.01 -31.43 24.12
N GLY A 22 -2.81 -32.53 23.37
CA GLY A 22 -2.39 -32.47 21.97
C GLY A 22 -3.42 -31.77 21.09
N ALA A 23 -4.70 -32.11 21.25
CA ALA A 23 -5.79 -31.46 20.51
C ALA A 23 -5.88 -29.96 20.81
N LEU A 24 -5.75 -29.57 22.09
CA LEU A 24 -5.73 -28.15 22.46
C LEU A 24 -4.55 -27.40 21.85
N LEU A 25 -3.36 -28.04 21.83
CA LEU A 25 -2.18 -27.43 21.21
C LEU A 25 -2.37 -27.25 19.70
N VAL A 26 -2.92 -28.23 19.00
CA VAL A 26 -3.25 -28.12 17.57
C VAL A 26 -4.25 -27.00 17.32
N VAL A 27 -5.33 -26.91 18.10
CA VAL A 27 -6.31 -25.82 17.99
C VAL A 27 -5.65 -24.46 18.23
N TYR A 28 -4.80 -24.34 19.23
CA TYR A 28 -4.06 -23.10 19.50
C TYR A 28 -3.18 -22.67 18.31
N VAL A 29 -2.41 -23.61 17.75
CA VAL A 29 -1.58 -23.35 16.58
C VAL A 29 -2.42 -22.93 15.37
N LEU A 30 -3.55 -23.60 15.13
CA LEU A 30 -4.47 -23.26 14.05
C LEU A 30 -5.02 -21.83 14.21
N ILE A 31 -5.45 -21.46 15.42
CA ILE A 31 -5.92 -20.10 15.69
C ILE A 31 -4.81 -19.09 15.47
N MET A 32 -3.58 -19.38 15.92
CA MET A 32 -2.42 -18.48 15.72
C MET A 32 -2.12 -18.26 14.23
N VAL A 33 -2.11 -19.34 13.44
CA VAL A 33 -1.92 -19.25 11.98
C VAL A 33 -3.04 -18.45 11.33
N LEU A 34 -4.28 -18.67 11.73
CA LEU A 34 -5.44 -17.97 11.21
C LEU A 34 -5.40 -16.48 11.55
N MET A 35 -4.96 -16.10 12.76
CA MET A 35 -4.76 -14.70 13.14
C MET A 35 -3.68 -14.01 12.33
N ILE A 36 -2.55 -14.69 12.07
CA ILE A 36 -1.47 -14.14 11.23
C ILE A 36 -1.98 -13.93 9.79
N TYR A 37 -2.71 -14.90 9.25
CA TYR A 37 -3.24 -14.84 7.89
C TYR A 37 -4.29 -13.75 7.70
N SER A 38 -5.18 -13.59 8.66
CA SER A 38 -6.32 -12.65 8.59
C SER A 38 -6.01 -11.26 9.13
N GLY A 39 -5.03 -11.15 10.04
CA GLY A 39 -4.73 -9.90 10.75
C GLY A 39 -3.73 -8.99 10.06
N ARG A 40 -3.05 -9.46 9.00
CA ARG A 40 -2.01 -8.67 8.35
C ARG A 40 -2.60 -7.50 7.58
N ARG A 41 -2.04 -6.32 7.80
CA ARG A 41 -2.41 -5.09 7.09
C ARG A 41 -1.42 -4.83 5.96
N HIS A 42 -1.94 -4.35 4.84
CA HIS A 42 -1.17 -3.96 3.67
C HIS A 42 -1.49 -2.52 3.31
N THR A 43 -0.51 -1.83 2.75
CA THR A 43 -0.69 -0.47 2.22
C THR A 43 -0.85 -0.57 0.71
N ILE A 44 -1.92 0.01 0.20
CA ILE A 44 -2.17 0.15 -1.23
C ILE A 44 -2.00 1.61 -1.60
N LEU A 45 -1.09 1.89 -2.52
CA LEU A 45 -0.97 3.19 -3.16
C LEU A 45 -1.91 3.23 -4.36
N ILE A 46 -2.81 4.18 -4.38
CA ILE A 46 -3.74 4.44 -5.49
C ILE A 46 -3.14 5.58 -6.29
N ASP A 47 -2.88 5.36 -7.57
CA ASP A 47 -2.16 6.27 -8.43
C ASP A 47 -2.98 6.65 -9.66
N ASN A 48 -3.09 7.96 -9.94
CA ASN A 48 -3.78 8.51 -11.10
C ASN A 48 -2.81 9.37 -11.93
N LYS A 49 -1.81 8.72 -12.54
CA LYS A 49 -0.80 9.38 -13.36
C LYS A 49 -0.85 8.89 -14.79
N ASP A 50 -0.38 9.78 -15.69
CA ASP A 50 -0.11 9.42 -17.08
C ASP A 50 0.99 8.37 -17.18
N ALA A 51 0.94 7.57 -18.23
CA ALA A 51 2.05 6.72 -18.59
C ALA A 51 3.19 7.54 -19.18
N ALA A 52 4.42 7.26 -18.78
CA ALA A 52 5.60 7.92 -19.34
C ALA A 52 5.75 7.69 -20.86
N ASP A 53 5.24 6.56 -21.37
CA ASP A 53 5.23 6.19 -22.78
C ASP A 53 3.96 6.63 -23.54
N GLY A 54 3.03 7.31 -22.85
CA GLY A 54 1.76 7.77 -23.44
C GLY A 54 0.73 6.68 -23.70
N SER A 55 0.92 5.46 -23.20
CA SER A 55 0.02 4.33 -23.44
C SER A 55 -1.36 4.47 -22.78
N TYR A 56 -1.44 5.27 -21.72
CA TYR A 56 -2.69 5.66 -21.05
C TYR A 56 -2.54 7.04 -20.41
N SER A 57 -3.66 7.72 -20.22
CA SER A 57 -3.69 9.05 -19.59
C SER A 57 -4.38 8.98 -18.22
N ALA A 58 -4.02 9.89 -17.34
CA ALA A 58 -4.68 10.10 -16.08
C ALA A 58 -6.17 10.45 -16.30
N ILE A 59 -7.00 10.12 -15.35
CA ILE A 59 -8.45 10.32 -15.39
C ILE A 59 -8.76 11.68 -14.77
N ASN A 60 -9.54 12.52 -15.46
CA ASN A 60 -9.83 13.92 -15.06
C ASN A 60 -10.58 14.05 -13.74
N GLY A 61 -11.33 13.02 -13.34
CA GLY A 61 -12.03 13.00 -12.07
C GLY A 61 -12.68 11.64 -11.85
N MET A 62 -12.41 11.06 -10.71
CA MET A 62 -12.97 9.77 -10.33
C MET A 62 -13.07 9.63 -8.82
N GLU A 63 -13.94 8.78 -8.40
CA GLU A 63 -14.10 8.34 -7.03
C GLU A 63 -13.65 6.89 -6.91
N VAL A 64 -12.73 6.61 -5.99
CA VAL A 64 -12.18 5.28 -5.77
C VAL A 64 -12.47 4.82 -4.36
N SER A 65 -12.94 3.59 -4.22
CA SER A 65 -13.10 2.92 -2.94
C SER A 65 -12.50 1.51 -2.99
N ILE A 66 -11.92 1.08 -1.88
CA ILE A 66 -11.43 -0.29 -1.71
C ILE A 66 -12.30 -0.97 -0.67
N ASP A 67 -12.85 -2.12 -1.04
CA ASP A 67 -13.80 -2.90 -0.24
C ASP A 67 -15.02 -2.05 0.17
N LYS A 68 -15.22 -1.88 1.47
CA LYS A 68 -16.30 -1.08 2.06
C LYS A 68 -15.78 0.19 2.74
N GLN A 69 -14.56 0.61 2.41
CA GLN A 69 -14.00 1.83 2.97
C GLN A 69 -14.65 3.05 2.35
N GLU A 70 -14.47 4.18 2.99
CA GLU A 70 -14.90 5.48 2.47
C GLU A 70 -14.22 5.73 1.12
N SER A 71 -14.99 6.25 0.18
CA SER A 71 -14.50 6.61 -1.15
C SER A 71 -13.74 7.93 -1.10
N SER A 72 -12.70 8.03 -1.90
CA SER A 72 -11.90 9.25 -2.07
C SER A 72 -11.92 9.68 -3.52
N GLU A 73 -11.90 11.00 -3.75
CA GLU A 73 -11.82 11.59 -5.08
C GLU A 73 -10.37 11.73 -5.52
N TYR A 74 -10.12 11.47 -6.80
CA TYR A 74 -8.80 11.55 -7.42
C TYR A 74 -8.86 12.34 -8.72
N TYR A 75 -7.88 13.21 -8.89
CA TYR A 75 -7.63 14.03 -10.08
C TYR A 75 -6.29 13.67 -10.72
N PRO A 76 -5.98 14.17 -11.92
CA PRO A 76 -4.72 13.87 -12.60
C PRO A 76 -3.50 14.23 -11.74
N GLY A 77 -2.59 13.29 -11.58
CA GLY A 77 -1.39 13.42 -10.76
C GLY A 77 -1.55 13.02 -9.29
N ASP A 78 -2.78 12.80 -8.81
CA ASP A 78 -3.01 12.43 -7.42
C ASP A 78 -2.52 11.03 -7.11
N ARG A 79 -1.98 10.89 -5.90
CA ARG A 79 -1.59 9.62 -5.30
C ARG A 79 -1.93 9.64 -3.82
N ASP A 80 -2.61 8.62 -3.35
CA ASP A 80 -2.94 8.45 -1.94
C ASP A 80 -2.76 7.00 -1.50
N LYS A 81 -2.77 6.78 -0.21
CA LYS A 81 -2.61 5.46 0.42
C LYS A 81 -3.91 4.98 1.06
N ALA A 82 -4.29 3.75 0.78
CA ALA A 82 -5.34 3.05 1.49
C ALA A 82 -4.73 1.90 2.31
N MET A 83 -5.20 1.72 3.53
CA MET A 83 -4.83 0.58 4.36
C MET A 83 -5.89 -0.50 4.26
N VAL A 84 -5.49 -1.70 3.87
CA VAL A 84 -6.38 -2.85 3.74
C VAL A 84 -5.96 -3.99 4.66
N GLN A 85 -6.89 -4.82 5.07
CA GLN A 85 -6.62 -5.95 5.95
C GLN A 85 -7.02 -7.27 5.29
N GLY A 86 -6.08 -8.21 5.25
CA GLY A 86 -6.28 -9.50 4.60
C GLY A 86 -5.66 -9.53 3.21
N GLN A 87 -6.11 -10.46 2.36
CA GLN A 87 -5.46 -10.71 1.08
C GLN A 87 -6.34 -10.43 -0.13
N LYS A 88 -7.66 -10.62 0.00
CA LYS A 88 -8.60 -10.43 -1.12
C LYS A 88 -9.34 -9.13 -0.96
N HIS A 89 -9.26 -8.31 -1.96
CA HIS A 89 -9.83 -6.97 -1.98
C HIS A 89 -10.55 -6.70 -3.28
N THR A 90 -11.42 -5.72 -3.26
CA THR A 90 -12.15 -5.24 -4.43
C THR A 90 -11.97 -3.74 -4.54
N ILE A 91 -11.49 -3.27 -5.68
CA ILE A 91 -11.45 -1.85 -6.01
C ILE A 91 -12.69 -1.50 -6.84
N LYS A 92 -13.33 -0.40 -6.49
CA LYS A 92 -14.44 0.19 -7.23
C LYS A 92 -14.05 1.60 -7.64
N VAL A 93 -14.11 1.86 -8.93
CA VAL A 93 -13.79 3.14 -9.56
C VAL A 93 -15.05 3.68 -10.22
N ASN A 94 -15.42 4.89 -9.86
CA ASN A 94 -16.53 5.62 -10.47
C ASN A 94 -15.97 6.86 -11.20
N ILE A 95 -16.07 6.87 -12.52
CA ILE A 95 -15.54 7.95 -13.38
C ILE A 95 -16.64 8.98 -13.56
N PHE A 96 -16.33 10.25 -13.27
CA PHE A 96 -17.33 11.32 -13.31
C PHE A 96 -17.78 11.66 -14.73
N ASP A 97 -16.84 11.75 -15.66
CA ASP A 97 -17.12 12.15 -17.04
C ASP A 97 -18.05 11.18 -17.77
N ASP A 98 -17.83 9.89 -17.60
CA ASP A 98 -18.58 8.83 -18.29
C ASP A 98 -19.71 8.24 -17.44
N ASN A 99 -19.82 8.64 -16.17
CA ASN A 99 -20.71 8.01 -15.19
C ASN A 99 -20.58 6.47 -15.18
N LYS A 100 -19.36 5.99 -15.40
CA LYS A 100 -19.02 4.57 -15.53
C LYS A 100 -18.43 4.07 -14.25
N THR A 101 -18.98 2.98 -13.75
CA THR A 101 -18.44 2.28 -12.58
C THR A 101 -17.73 1.01 -13.02
N ILE A 102 -16.51 0.82 -12.57
CA ILE A 102 -15.68 -0.36 -12.82
C ILE A 102 -15.36 -0.99 -11.47
N GLU A 103 -15.56 -2.30 -11.38
CA GLU A 103 -15.24 -3.07 -10.18
C GLU A 103 -14.30 -4.21 -10.56
N LYS A 104 -13.18 -4.32 -9.86
CA LYS A 104 -12.19 -5.41 -10.04
C LYS A 104 -11.73 -5.96 -8.71
N SER A 105 -11.60 -7.27 -8.65
CA SER A 105 -11.04 -7.96 -7.48
C SER A 105 -9.54 -8.21 -7.68
N PHE A 106 -8.78 -8.10 -6.59
CA PHE A 106 -7.34 -8.36 -6.59
C PHE A 106 -6.92 -9.08 -5.31
N THR A 107 -5.72 -9.66 -5.36
CA THR A 107 -5.13 -10.35 -4.21
C THR A 107 -3.78 -9.75 -3.90
N VAL A 108 -3.58 -9.40 -2.64
CA VAL A 108 -2.31 -8.91 -2.12
C VAL A 108 -1.51 -10.09 -1.57
N PRO A 109 -0.29 -10.33 -2.04
CA PRO A 109 0.57 -11.38 -1.48
C PRO A 109 0.88 -11.14 0.00
N LEU A 110 0.96 -12.23 0.77
CA LEU A 110 1.17 -12.16 2.22
C LEU A 110 2.46 -11.41 2.61
N TRP A 111 3.46 -11.45 1.76
CA TRP A 111 4.80 -10.89 2.00
C TRP A 111 5.01 -9.49 1.43
N SER A 112 4.03 -8.95 0.71
CA SER A 112 4.11 -7.60 0.16
C SER A 112 3.51 -6.61 1.15
N ASP A 113 4.33 -5.67 1.63
CA ASP A 113 3.89 -4.65 2.57
C ASP A 113 3.21 -3.48 1.86
N VAL A 114 3.71 -3.11 0.68
CA VAL A 114 3.19 -2.00 -0.14
C VAL A 114 2.97 -2.46 -1.57
N MET A 115 1.79 -2.16 -2.10
CA MET A 115 1.42 -2.39 -3.50
C MET A 115 0.98 -1.08 -4.11
N ILE A 116 1.20 -0.90 -5.41
CA ILE A 116 0.69 0.23 -6.17
C ILE A 116 -0.37 -0.23 -7.17
N ILE A 117 -1.47 0.50 -7.25
CA ILE A 117 -2.53 0.33 -8.23
C ILE A 117 -2.57 1.56 -9.13
N SER A 118 -2.33 1.36 -10.41
CA SER A 118 -2.56 2.38 -11.42
C SER A 118 -4.02 2.34 -11.86
N VAL A 119 -4.81 3.32 -11.43
CA VAL A 119 -6.24 3.37 -11.75
C VAL A 119 -6.50 3.57 -13.24
N PRO A 120 -5.73 4.39 -13.99
CA PRO A 120 -5.86 4.48 -15.44
C PRO A 120 -5.70 3.12 -16.14
N LYS A 121 -4.76 2.27 -15.69
CA LYS A 121 -4.63 0.90 -16.20
C LYS A 121 -5.83 0.02 -15.88
N VAL A 122 -6.38 0.16 -14.66
CA VAL A 122 -7.62 -0.57 -14.26
C VAL A 122 -8.75 -0.26 -15.22
N VAL A 123 -8.92 1.02 -15.56
CA VAL A 123 -9.98 1.51 -16.45
C VAL A 123 -9.74 1.11 -17.88
N ALA A 124 -8.51 1.21 -18.37
CA ALA A 124 -8.11 0.81 -19.73
C ALA A 124 -8.03 -0.71 -19.91
N GLY A 125 -8.06 -1.50 -18.83
CA GLY A 125 -7.91 -2.96 -18.90
C GLY A 125 -6.50 -3.43 -19.22
N ILE A 126 -5.48 -2.61 -18.95
CA ILE A 126 -4.07 -2.90 -19.22
C ILE A 126 -3.47 -3.63 -18.03
N GLU A 127 -2.85 -4.78 -18.26
CA GLU A 127 -2.12 -5.56 -17.25
C GLU A 127 -0.61 -5.30 -17.34
N PRO A 128 0.14 -5.35 -16.25
CA PRO A 128 -0.34 -5.39 -14.86
C PRO A 128 -0.78 -4.00 -14.36
N TRP A 129 -1.95 -3.92 -13.76
CA TRP A 129 -2.47 -2.69 -13.15
C TRP A 129 -2.20 -2.59 -11.64
N ILE A 130 -1.71 -3.70 -11.05
CA ILE A 130 -1.23 -3.78 -9.66
C ILE A 130 0.18 -4.37 -9.66
N ALA A 131 1.08 -3.76 -8.90
CA ALA A 131 2.47 -4.19 -8.76
C ALA A 131 2.98 -3.98 -7.33
N PRO A 132 3.98 -4.75 -6.87
CA PRO A 132 4.66 -4.43 -5.62
C PRO A 132 5.42 -3.11 -5.78
N PHE A 133 5.30 -2.24 -4.78
CA PHE A 133 6.01 -0.95 -4.76
C PHE A 133 7.31 -1.09 -3.99
N THR A 134 8.44 -0.92 -4.68
CA THR A 134 9.77 -1.13 -4.10
C THR A 134 10.44 0.18 -3.69
N MET A 135 11.38 0.11 -2.71
CA MET A 135 12.17 1.27 -2.29
C MET A 135 12.95 1.92 -3.46
N ALA A 136 13.36 1.12 -4.45
CA ALA A 136 14.07 1.62 -5.62
C ALA A 136 13.20 2.57 -6.46
N GLU A 137 11.91 2.25 -6.62
CA GLU A 137 10.95 3.12 -7.31
C GLU A 137 10.68 4.39 -6.53
N GLN A 138 10.64 4.32 -5.19
CA GLN A 138 10.52 5.53 -4.35
C GLN A 138 11.69 6.50 -4.54
N ILE A 139 12.90 5.98 -4.63
CA ILE A 139 14.11 6.80 -4.81
C ILE A 139 14.11 7.44 -6.20
N GLN A 140 13.73 6.71 -7.25
CA GLN A 140 13.61 7.24 -8.60
C GLN A 140 12.54 8.34 -8.70
N GLU A 141 11.36 8.13 -8.13
CA GLU A 141 10.31 9.15 -8.12
C GLU A 141 10.70 10.38 -7.31
N ALA A 142 11.38 10.21 -6.16
CA ALA A 142 11.88 11.33 -5.37
C ALA A 142 12.96 12.14 -6.11
N GLN A 143 13.76 11.51 -6.95
CA GLN A 143 14.75 12.18 -7.78
C GLN A 143 14.11 12.87 -8.99
N GLU A 144 13.09 12.29 -9.59
CA GLU A 144 12.39 12.89 -10.74
C GLU A 144 11.46 14.04 -10.32
N SER A 145 10.86 13.96 -9.13
CA SER A 145 10.03 15.02 -8.56
C SER A 145 10.82 16.12 -7.86
N ALA A 146 12.13 15.93 -7.60
CA ALA A 146 12.98 16.98 -7.08
C ALA A 146 13.11 18.08 -8.15
N PRO A 147 12.80 19.35 -7.84
CA PRO A 147 13.07 20.44 -8.78
C PRO A 147 14.55 20.35 -9.17
N PRO A 148 14.90 20.58 -10.46
CA PRO A 148 16.28 20.59 -10.89
C PRO A 148 17.04 21.47 -9.90
N ALA A 149 18.12 20.95 -9.32
CA ALA A 149 18.96 21.69 -8.39
C ALA A 149 19.38 22.97 -9.12
N GLY A 150 18.56 24.00 -8.98
CA GLY A 150 18.83 25.31 -9.50
C GLY A 150 20.15 25.71 -8.89
N GLU A 151 21.09 26.00 -9.73
CA GLU A 151 22.29 26.79 -9.41
C GLU A 151 21.83 27.85 -8.44
N THR A 152 22.03 27.66 -7.17
CA THR A 152 21.98 28.71 -6.18
C THR A 152 23.16 29.58 -6.54
N THR A 153 22.89 30.54 -7.44
CA THR A 153 23.77 31.64 -7.74
C THR A 153 23.98 32.40 -6.43
N PHE A 154 25.03 32.05 -5.73
CA PHE A 154 25.60 32.84 -4.62
C PHE A 154 26.14 34.20 -5.11
N GLN A 155 25.58 34.77 -6.17
CA GLN A 155 26.03 36.03 -6.79
C GLN A 155 25.19 37.26 -6.44
N SER A 156 24.24 37.16 -5.49
CA SER A 156 23.41 38.33 -5.18
C SER A 156 23.53 38.88 -3.75
N LEU A 157 24.50 38.46 -2.97
CA LEU A 157 24.76 39.09 -1.65
C LEU A 157 25.99 39.98 -1.57
N GLY A 158 26.64 40.21 -2.71
CA GLY A 158 27.82 41.08 -2.78
C GLY A 158 27.58 42.58 -3.12
N SER A 159 26.32 42.98 -3.38
CA SER A 159 26.04 44.35 -3.84
C SER A 159 25.14 45.19 -2.93
N MET A 160 24.99 44.82 -1.67
CA MET A 160 24.33 45.65 -0.65
C MET A 160 25.28 46.00 0.50
N ILE A 161 26.48 46.51 0.18
CA ILE A 161 27.22 47.32 1.14
C ILE A 161 26.81 48.76 0.81
N PRO A 162 26.09 49.47 1.69
CA PRO A 162 25.86 50.89 1.49
C PRO A 162 27.20 51.61 1.61
N GLU A 163 27.62 52.21 0.49
CA GLU A 163 28.64 53.21 0.40
C GLU A 163 28.26 54.40 1.31
N GLY A 164 28.86 54.53 2.50
CA GLY A 164 28.47 55.60 3.40
C GLY A 164 28.97 55.49 4.83
N MET A 165 30.12 54.86 5.08
CA MET A 165 30.79 54.95 6.39
C MET A 165 32.30 55.03 6.29
N GLU A 166 32.75 56.01 5.51
CA GLU A 166 34.15 56.37 5.45
C GLU A 166 34.27 57.92 5.56
N GLU A 167 33.96 58.43 6.73
CA GLU A 167 34.38 59.78 7.13
C GLU A 167 34.14 59.99 8.64
N ALA A 168 35.01 59.49 9.49
CA ALA A 168 35.19 60.00 10.85
C ALA A 168 36.39 59.36 11.56
N GLN A 169 37.61 59.55 11.01
CA GLN A 169 38.84 59.49 11.81
C GLN A 169 39.98 60.21 11.13
N GLN A 170 39.93 61.55 11.16
CA GLN A 170 41.14 62.40 11.11
C GLN A 170 40.85 63.76 11.77
N SER A 171 41.45 63.90 12.93
CA SER A 171 42.05 65.23 13.34
C SER A 171 41.95 65.46 14.84
N PRO A 172 42.87 66.24 15.32
CA PRO A 172 44.29 66.06 15.62
C PRO A 172 44.53 65.84 17.11
#